data_8db7f582e3886cdee45f078898477059
#
_entry.id   8db7f582e3886cdee45f078898477059
#
_cell.length_a   1.000
_cell.length_b   1.000
_cell.length_c   1.000
_cell.angle_alpha   90.00
_cell.angle_beta   90.00
_cell.angle_gamma   90.00
#
_symmetry.space_group_name_H-M   'P 1'
#
loop_
_entity.id
_entity.type
_entity.pdbx_description
1 polymer ?
#
loop_
_entity_poly.entity_id
_entity_poly.type
_entity_poly.pdbx_seq_one_letter_code
_entity_poly.pdbx_strand_id
1 'polypeptide(L)'
;VTDPAPRHETYEFHARTHPYALVIGVYNEGEKFTRQLEALQSYRTMVDIIIADADSADGASSPTALEHKVRTLLVNKDTQRGLSVQYRIALAYALVQGYEGVIMMDGNGKDGTKALPLFITKLKEGYDFIQGSRFMAGGHHENTPIDRVLGIRFVFNPIMRLACGFGYTDAMNGFKGCSRAFLLDP
;
A
#
# COMPACT_ATOMS: atom_id res chain seq x y z
N VAL A 1 16.12 -0.99 11.55
CA VAL A 1 15.64 -2.19 10.82
C VAL A 1 16.85 -2.91 10.29
N THR A 2 17.33 -3.96 10.98
CA THR A 2 18.59 -4.66 10.71
C THR A 2 18.41 -5.95 9.91
N ASP A 3 17.21 -6.31 9.51
CA ASP A 3 16.93 -7.52 8.76
C ASP A 3 16.95 -7.19 7.25
N PRO A 4 17.78 -7.84 6.42
CA PRO A 4 17.83 -7.55 4.99
C PRO A 4 16.47 -7.80 4.35
N ALA A 5 16.13 -6.98 3.36
CA ALA A 5 14.90 -7.19 2.60
C ALA A 5 14.88 -8.62 2.02
N PRO A 6 13.71 -9.30 2.02
CA PRO A 6 13.58 -10.64 1.44
C PRO A 6 14.08 -10.67 -0.01
N ARG A 7 14.57 -11.84 -0.44
CA ARG A 7 15.08 -12.01 -1.82
C ARG A 7 13.99 -11.71 -2.85
N HIS A 8 14.29 -10.84 -3.79
CA HIS A 8 13.33 -10.41 -4.82
C HIS A 8 14.04 -10.07 -6.14
N GLU A 9 13.27 -10.07 -7.21
CA GLU A 9 13.67 -9.51 -8.51
C GLU A 9 13.07 -8.11 -8.66
N THR A 10 13.82 -7.22 -9.30
CA THR A 10 13.41 -5.83 -9.51
C THR A 10 13.38 -5.52 -11.00
N TYR A 11 12.25 -5.03 -11.49
CA TYR A 11 12.06 -4.51 -12.84
C TYR A 11 11.76 -3.01 -12.74
N GLU A 12 12.73 -2.18 -13.08
CA GLU A 12 12.55 -0.72 -13.15
C GLU A 12 12.22 -0.32 -14.58
N PHE A 13 11.00 0.17 -14.79
CA PHE A 13 10.53 0.60 -16.13
C PHE A 13 10.78 2.08 -16.38
N HIS A 14 10.74 2.90 -15.32
CA HIS A 14 10.92 4.34 -15.39
C HIS A 14 11.78 4.87 -14.24
N ALA A 15 12.41 6.03 -14.44
CA ALA A 15 13.07 6.76 -13.36
C ALA A 15 12.06 7.26 -12.33
N ARG A 16 12.52 7.52 -11.09
CA ARG A 16 11.72 8.19 -10.07
C ARG A 16 11.39 9.61 -10.50
N THR A 17 10.11 9.99 -10.43
CA THR A 17 9.62 11.32 -10.82
C THR A 17 8.93 12.07 -9.69
N HIS A 18 8.52 11.38 -8.63
CA HIS A 18 7.78 11.96 -7.51
C HIS A 18 8.47 11.72 -6.16
N PRO A 19 8.21 12.58 -5.16
CA PRO A 19 8.74 12.39 -3.80
C PRO A 19 8.01 11.26 -3.04
N TYR A 20 6.81 10.88 -3.47
CA TYR A 20 5.98 9.85 -2.82
C TYR A 20 5.78 8.64 -3.73
N ALA A 21 5.71 7.45 -3.11
CA ALA A 21 5.39 6.21 -3.79
C ALA A 21 4.05 5.64 -3.33
N LEU A 22 3.28 5.08 -4.27
CA LEU A 22 2.16 4.19 -3.99
C LEU A 22 2.62 2.76 -4.17
N VAL A 23 2.66 2.00 -3.09
CA VAL A 23 2.99 0.57 -3.09
C VAL A 23 1.71 -0.25 -3.10
N ILE A 24 1.60 -1.18 -4.04
CA ILE A 24 0.45 -2.10 -4.15
C ILE A 24 0.96 -3.52 -3.99
N GLY A 25 0.48 -4.21 -2.93
CA GLY A 25 0.74 -5.63 -2.72
C GLY A 25 -0.21 -6.49 -3.56
N VAL A 26 0.34 -7.42 -4.35
CA VAL A 26 -0.43 -8.25 -5.29
C VAL A 26 -0.10 -9.73 -5.10
N TYR A 27 -1.14 -10.59 -5.09
CA TYR A 27 -0.98 -12.03 -5.20
C TYR A 27 -2.21 -12.66 -5.87
N ASN A 28 -2.10 -13.03 -7.13
CA ASN A 28 -3.16 -13.69 -7.94
C ASN A 28 -4.51 -12.95 -7.89
N GLU A 29 -4.50 -11.62 -7.98
CA GLU A 29 -5.73 -10.81 -7.91
C GLU A 29 -6.43 -10.64 -9.28
N GLY A 30 -5.79 -10.99 -10.37
CA GLY A 30 -6.36 -11.03 -11.70
C GLY A 30 -6.99 -9.70 -12.14
N GLU A 31 -8.24 -9.79 -12.62
CA GLU A 31 -8.98 -8.61 -13.10
C GLU A 31 -9.23 -7.53 -12.04
N LYS A 32 -9.29 -7.88 -10.75
CA LYS A 32 -9.49 -6.88 -9.69
C LYS A 32 -8.32 -5.92 -9.63
N PHE A 33 -7.11 -6.47 -9.68
CA PHE A 33 -5.88 -5.68 -9.73
C PHE A 33 -5.81 -4.85 -11.03
N THR A 34 -6.11 -5.46 -12.18
CA THR A 34 -6.08 -4.75 -13.46
C THR A 34 -7.01 -3.54 -13.46
N ARG A 35 -8.26 -3.70 -13.01
CA ARG A 35 -9.23 -2.59 -12.90
C ARG A 35 -8.79 -1.52 -11.91
N GLN A 36 -8.22 -1.92 -10.77
CA GLN A 36 -7.69 -0.97 -9.78
C GLN A 36 -6.51 -0.18 -10.38
N LEU A 37 -5.60 -0.85 -11.06
CA LEU A 37 -4.46 -0.22 -11.70
C LEU A 37 -4.88 0.76 -12.79
N GLU A 38 -5.90 0.45 -13.58
CA GLU A 38 -6.48 1.38 -14.56
C GLU A 38 -7.06 2.63 -13.90
N ALA A 39 -7.80 2.47 -12.81
CA ALA A 39 -8.33 3.61 -12.04
C ALA A 39 -7.21 4.49 -11.43
N LEU A 40 -6.04 3.91 -11.18
CA LEU A 40 -4.88 4.61 -10.63
C LEU A 40 -4.03 5.35 -11.67
N GLN A 41 -4.22 5.09 -12.98
CA GLN A 41 -3.40 5.72 -14.03
C GLN A 41 -3.48 7.25 -14.03
N SER A 42 -4.62 7.83 -13.68
CA SER A 42 -4.78 9.30 -13.57
C SER A 42 -3.92 9.92 -12.46
N TYR A 43 -3.50 9.14 -11.46
CA TYR A 43 -2.68 9.62 -10.34
C TYR A 43 -1.17 9.49 -10.55
N ARG A 44 -0.72 8.94 -11.67
CA ARG A 44 0.71 8.84 -12.02
C ARG A 44 1.40 10.20 -12.17
N THR A 45 0.66 11.26 -12.30
CA THR A 45 1.18 12.64 -12.27
C THR A 45 1.44 13.18 -10.87
N MET A 46 1.11 12.41 -9.82
CA MET A 46 1.21 12.82 -8.42
C MET A 46 2.08 11.89 -7.59
N VAL A 47 2.27 10.63 -8.03
CA VAL A 47 2.92 9.57 -7.26
C VAL A 47 3.52 8.53 -8.20
N ASP A 48 4.67 7.96 -7.83
CA ASP A 48 5.22 6.80 -8.52
C ASP A 48 4.53 5.51 -8.03
N ILE A 49 4.08 4.65 -8.94
CA ILE A 49 3.43 3.38 -8.60
C ILE A 49 4.48 2.28 -8.58
N ILE A 50 4.53 1.52 -7.48
CA ILE A 50 5.39 0.36 -7.26
C ILE A 50 4.52 -0.84 -6.97
N ILE A 51 4.69 -1.91 -7.72
CA ILE A 51 4.00 -3.17 -7.46
C ILE A 51 4.92 -4.10 -6.68
N ALA A 52 4.41 -4.65 -5.59
CA ALA A 52 5.06 -5.69 -4.81
C ALA A 52 4.30 -7.01 -5.00
N ASP A 53 4.82 -7.86 -5.86
CA ASP A 53 4.17 -9.11 -6.25
C ASP A 53 4.73 -10.31 -5.48
N ALA A 54 3.83 -11.17 -4.97
CA ALA A 54 4.21 -12.39 -4.28
C ALA A 54 4.48 -13.57 -5.25
N ASP A 55 4.97 -13.30 -6.45
CA ASP A 55 5.20 -14.27 -7.52
C ASP A 55 3.87 -14.88 -8.03
N SER A 56 3.00 -13.97 -8.49
CA SER A 56 1.68 -14.33 -9.05
C SER A 56 1.82 -15.12 -10.34
N ALA A 57 0.92 -16.08 -10.55
CA ALA A 57 0.87 -16.93 -11.74
C ALA A 57 -0.23 -16.54 -12.72
N ASP A 58 -1.07 -15.56 -12.40
CA ASP A 58 -2.23 -15.12 -13.18
C ASP A 58 -1.88 -14.20 -14.37
N GLY A 59 -0.62 -13.77 -14.47
CA GLY A 59 -0.12 -12.88 -15.53
C GLY A 59 -0.50 -11.41 -15.40
N ALA A 60 -1.40 -11.04 -14.48
CA ALA A 60 -1.87 -9.66 -14.32
C ALA A 60 -0.75 -8.70 -13.88
N SER A 61 0.24 -9.19 -13.14
CA SER A 61 1.43 -8.46 -12.70
C SER A 61 2.71 -8.84 -13.45
N SER A 62 2.60 -9.41 -14.65
CA SER A 62 3.79 -9.71 -15.47
C SER A 62 4.53 -8.43 -15.89
N PRO A 63 5.86 -8.48 -16.09
CA PRO A 63 6.63 -7.30 -16.52
C PRO A 63 6.03 -6.64 -17.78
N THR A 64 5.64 -7.41 -18.79
CA THR A 64 5.03 -6.90 -20.01
C THR A 64 3.66 -6.25 -19.81
N ALA A 65 2.89 -6.68 -18.82
CA ALA A 65 1.60 -6.06 -18.49
C ALA A 65 1.75 -4.72 -17.75
N LEU A 66 2.91 -4.48 -17.11
CA LEU A 66 3.15 -3.35 -16.22
C LEU A 66 4.10 -2.28 -16.75
N GLU A 67 4.94 -2.58 -17.74
CA GLU A 67 6.05 -1.71 -18.19
C GLU A 67 5.65 -0.26 -18.53
N HIS A 68 4.41 -0.05 -19.02
CA HIS A 68 3.91 1.29 -19.34
C HIS A 68 2.97 1.88 -18.29
N LYS A 69 2.65 1.13 -17.23
CA LYS A 69 1.62 1.49 -16.24
C LYS A 69 2.19 1.87 -14.90
N VAL A 70 3.36 1.36 -14.54
CA VAL A 70 3.97 1.57 -13.23
C VAL A 70 5.45 1.90 -13.36
N ARG A 71 6.03 2.46 -12.30
CA ARG A 71 7.48 2.72 -12.27
C ARG A 71 8.28 1.45 -12.07
N THR A 72 7.87 0.61 -11.13
CA THR A 72 8.67 -0.56 -10.72
C THR A 72 7.77 -1.74 -10.36
N LEU A 73 8.24 -2.93 -10.72
CA LEU A 73 7.72 -4.20 -10.23
C LEU A 73 8.80 -4.90 -9.39
N LEU A 74 8.43 -5.31 -8.17
CA LEU A 74 9.25 -6.08 -7.25
C LEU A 74 8.60 -7.45 -7.08
N VAL A 75 9.27 -8.52 -7.53
CA VAL A 75 8.75 -9.89 -7.46
C VAL A 75 9.45 -10.64 -6.33
N ASN A 76 8.70 -11.05 -5.33
CA ASN A 76 9.22 -11.84 -4.23
C ASN A 76 9.74 -13.21 -4.72
N LYS A 77 11.00 -13.52 -4.45
CA LYS A 77 11.66 -14.82 -4.74
C LYS A 77 12.08 -15.56 -3.48
N ASP A 78 11.62 -15.08 -2.33
CA ASP A 78 11.84 -15.78 -1.06
C ASP A 78 10.83 -16.91 -0.87
N THR A 79 11.15 -17.83 0.01
CA THR A 79 10.23 -18.91 0.44
C THR A 79 9.09 -18.38 1.31
N GLN A 80 9.34 -17.30 2.05
CA GLN A 80 8.31 -16.63 2.84
C GLN A 80 7.35 -15.87 1.91
N ARG A 81 6.07 -16.08 2.12
CA ARG A 81 5.01 -15.42 1.35
C ARG A 81 4.07 -14.65 2.28
N GLY A 82 3.33 -13.73 1.73
CA GLY A 82 2.32 -12.94 2.42
C GLY A 82 2.55 -11.44 2.28
N LEU A 83 1.49 -10.68 2.48
CA LEU A 83 1.45 -9.23 2.27
C LEU A 83 2.53 -8.47 3.06
N SER A 84 2.84 -8.92 4.28
CA SER A 84 3.90 -8.32 5.10
C SER A 84 5.29 -8.45 4.47
N VAL A 85 5.56 -9.57 3.79
CA VAL A 85 6.83 -9.79 3.08
C VAL A 85 6.91 -8.85 1.88
N GLN A 86 5.84 -8.73 1.10
CA GLN A 86 5.75 -7.80 -0.03
C GLN A 86 5.98 -6.35 0.42
N TYR A 87 5.34 -5.92 1.50
CA TYR A 87 5.55 -4.57 2.02
C TYR A 87 6.98 -4.36 2.54
N ARG A 88 7.60 -5.35 3.20
CA ARG A 88 9.01 -5.24 3.61
C ARG A 88 9.93 -5.00 2.43
N ILE A 89 9.76 -5.73 1.33
CA ILE A 89 10.52 -5.55 0.08
C ILE A 89 10.31 -4.14 -0.46
N ALA A 90 9.05 -3.73 -0.61
CA ALA A 90 8.72 -2.45 -1.23
C ALA A 90 9.10 -1.24 -0.39
N LEU A 91 8.95 -1.31 0.93
CA LEU A 91 9.36 -0.23 1.84
C LEU A 91 10.89 -0.09 1.88
N ALA A 92 11.64 -1.21 1.91
CA ALA A 92 13.10 -1.17 1.82
C ALA A 92 13.56 -0.56 0.50
N TYR A 93 12.96 -0.98 -0.62
CA TYR A 93 13.23 -0.39 -1.94
C TYR A 93 12.91 1.11 -1.95
N ALA A 94 11.76 1.53 -1.47
CA ALA A 94 11.37 2.94 -1.43
C ALA A 94 12.33 3.80 -0.59
N LEU A 95 12.80 3.28 0.54
CA LEU A 95 13.80 3.95 1.38
C LEU A 95 15.14 4.12 0.64
N VAL A 96 15.62 3.08 -0.05
CA VAL A 96 16.86 3.14 -0.86
C VAL A 96 16.72 4.13 -2.01
N GLN A 97 15.55 4.17 -2.66
CA GLN A 97 15.25 5.11 -3.76
C GLN A 97 15.04 6.56 -3.27
N GLY A 98 15.04 6.82 -1.97
CA GLY A 98 14.97 8.17 -1.40
C GLY A 98 13.57 8.79 -1.43
N TYR A 99 12.48 7.98 -1.41
CA TYR A 99 11.14 8.52 -1.28
C TYR A 99 10.94 9.20 0.08
N GLU A 100 10.20 10.31 0.10
CA GLU A 100 9.86 11.09 1.31
C GLU A 100 8.69 10.47 2.09
N GLY A 101 7.89 9.66 1.42
CA GLY A 101 6.81 8.91 2.04
C GLY A 101 6.26 7.84 1.10
N VAL A 102 5.59 6.87 1.70
CA VAL A 102 5.01 5.72 1.02
C VAL A 102 3.54 5.58 1.40
N ILE A 103 2.71 5.33 0.42
CA ILE A 103 1.30 4.98 0.60
C ILE A 103 1.16 3.50 0.23
N MET A 104 0.56 2.70 1.11
CA MET A 104 0.36 1.26 0.93
C MET A 104 -1.10 0.97 0.63
N MET A 105 -1.36 0.12 -0.35
CA MET A 105 -2.69 -0.28 -0.79
C MET A 105 -2.70 -1.76 -1.18
N ASP A 106 -3.78 -2.47 -0.89
CA ASP A 106 -3.96 -3.85 -1.32
C ASP A 106 -4.39 -3.92 -2.80
N GLY A 107 -3.88 -4.90 -3.56
CA GLY A 107 -4.20 -5.10 -4.98
C GLY A 107 -5.58 -5.70 -5.26
N ASN A 108 -6.43 -5.85 -4.23
CA ASN A 108 -7.71 -6.54 -4.32
C ASN A 108 -8.90 -5.67 -4.77
N GLY A 109 -8.67 -4.40 -5.10
CA GLY A 109 -9.68 -3.46 -5.60
C GLY A 109 -10.67 -2.92 -4.55
N LYS A 110 -10.45 -3.19 -3.26
CA LYS A 110 -11.37 -2.78 -2.18
C LYS A 110 -11.06 -1.40 -1.62
N ASP A 111 -9.85 -0.90 -1.82
CA ASP A 111 -9.45 0.41 -1.33
C ASP A 111 -9.93 1.53 -2.24
N GLY A 112 -10.41 2.61 -1.64
CA GLY A 112 -10.91 3.78 -2.37
C GLY A 112 -9.79 4.60 -3.01
N THR A 113 -9.43 4.32 -4.27
CA THR A 113 -8.37 5.03 -5.02
C THR A 113 -8.53 6.55 -5.01
N LYS A 114 -9.77 7.06 -4.92
CA LYS A 114 -10.09 8.49 -4.85
C LYS A 114 -9.53 9.19 -3.61
N ALA A 115 -9.18 8.46 -2.56
CA ALA A 115 -8.58 9.03 -1.36
C ALA A 115 -7.06 9.27 -1.50
N LEU A 116 -6.42 8.75 -2.56
CA LEU A 116 -4.97 8.88 -2.76
C LEU A 116 -4.47 10.34 -2.71
N PRO A 117 -5.11 11.34 -3.36
CA PRO A 117 -4.68 12.73 -3.24
C PRO A 117 -4.69 13.26 -1.81
N LEU A 118 -5.64 12.81 -0.98
CA LEU A 118 -5.70 13.20 0.44
C LEU A 118 -4.50 12.65 1.22
N PHE A 119 -4.09 11.40 0.97
CA PHE A 119 -2.89 10.82 1.59
C PHE A 119 -1.63 11.63 1.22
N ILE A 120 -1.48 11.97 -0.06
CA ILE A 120 -0.35 12.79 -0.53
C ILE A 120 -0.36 14.16 0.15
N THR A 121 -1.53 14.80 0.26
CA THR A 121 -1.68 16.08 0.94
C THR A 121 -1.27 15.98 2.41
N LYS A 122 -1.73 14.96 3.11
CA LYS A 122 -1.38 14.76 4.53
C LYS A 122 0.11 14.47 4.76
N LEU A 123 0.75 13.70 3.87
CA LEU A 123 2.21 13.52 3.91
C LEU A 123 2.95 14.85 3.70
N LYS A 124 2.49 15.70 2.76
CA LYS A 124 3.04 17.04 2.53
C LYS A 124 2.85 18.00 3.71
N GLU A 125 1.75 17.84 4.46
CA GLU A 125 1.49 18.58 5.70
C GLU A 125 2.35 18.12 6.89
N GLY A 126 3.16 17.05 6.70
CA GLY A 126 4.08 16.56 7.72
C GLY A 126 3.49 15.51 8.67
N TYR A 127 2.36 14.89 8.31
CA TYR A 127 1.87 13.75 9.08
C TYR A 127 2.76 12.52 8.86
N ASP A 128 3.21 11.91 9.95
CA ASP A 128 4.08 10.74 9.91
C ASP A 128 3.36 9.44 9.60
N PHE A 129 2.12 9.29 10.10
CA PHE A 129 1.29 8.13 9.87
C PHE A 129 -0.15 8.53 9.52
N ILE A 130 -0.68 7.95 8.45
CA ILE A 130 -2.03 8.19 7.95
C ILE A 130 -2.74 6.86 7.84
N GLN A 131 -3.91 6.75 8.47
CA GLN A 131 -4.74 5.55 8.42
C GLN A 131 -6.00 5.82 7.62
N GLY A 132 -6.20 5.05 6.55
CA GLY A 132 -7.48 5.03 5.84
C GLY A 132 -8.58 4.41 6.71
N SER A 133 -9.79 4.92 6.59
CA SER A 133 -10.93 4.39 7.34
C SER A 133 -12.17 4.28 6.45
N ARG A 134 -12.77 3.10 6.45
CA ARG A 134 -14.04 2.82 5.76
C ARG A 134 -15.24 3.41 6.50
N PHE A 135 -15.07 3.75 7.79
CA PHE A 135 -16.15 4.17 8.69
C PHE A 135 -16.20 5.68 8.95
N MET A 136 -15.35 6.45 8.31
CA MET A 136 -15.40 7.91 8.32
C MET A 136 -16.30 8.44 7.19
N ALA A 137 -16.70 9.72 7.28
CA ALA A 137 -17.44 10.40 6.22
C ALA A 137 -16.67 10.32 4.89
N GLY A 138 -17.31 9.80 3.85
CA GLY A 138 -16.69 9.53 2.55
C GLY A 138 -15.98 8.17 2.43
N GLY A 139 -15.91 7.38 3.50
CA GLY A 139 -15.41 6.01 3.46
C GLY A 139 -16.40 5.06 2.78
N HIS A 140 -15.90 4.05 2.09
CA HIS A 140 -16.70 2.99 1.49
C HIS A 140 -16.44 1.66 2.18
N HIS A 141 -17.51 0.95 2.54
CA HIS A 141 -17.45 -0.36 3.19
C HIS A 141 -18.43 -1.37 2.56
N GLU A 142 -18.42 -1.45 1.25
CA GLU A 142 -19.24 -2.41 0.51
C GLU A 142 -18.85 -3.84 0.87
N ASN A 143 -19.89 -4.67 1.18
CA ASN A 143 -19.74 -6.10 1.47
C ASN A 143 -18.82 -6.44 2.65
N THR A 144 -18.68 -5.58 3.65
CA THR A 144 -18.02 -5.96 4.89
C THR A 144 -19.00 -6.74 5.79
N PRO A 145 -18.72 -8.00 6.18
CA PRO A 145 -19.58 -8.75 7.09
C PRO A 145 -19.83 -8.02 8.41
N ILE A 146 -21.03 -8.09 8.93
CA ILE A 146 -21.46 -7.35 10.15
C ILE A 146 -20.62 -7.75 11.36
N ASP A 147 -20.32 -9.03 11.54
CA ASP A 147 -19.45 -9.55 12.59
C ASP A 147 -18.06 -8.92 12.55
N ARG A 148 -17.50 -8.73 11.35
CA ARG A 148 -16.21 -8.05 11.15
C ARG A 148 -16.31 -6.57 11.51
N VAL A 149 -17.38 -5.87 11.15
CA VAL A 149 -17.61 -4.46 11.51
C VAL A 149 -17.69 -4.32 13.03
N LEU A 150 -18.46 -5.20 13.70
CA LEU A 150 -18.58 -5.21 15.17
C LEU A 150 -17.24 -5.51 15.83
N GLY A 151 -16.49 -6.50 15.33
CA GLY A 151 -15.15 -6.85 15.82
C GLY A 151 -14.17 -5.66 15.71
N ILE A 152 -14.15 -4.98 14.57
CA ILE A 152 -13.29 -3.79 14.38
C ILE A 152 -13.69 -2.68 15.37
N ARG A 153 -14.98 -2.37 15.45
CA ARG A 153 -15.46 -1.22 16.21
C ARG A 153 -15.38 -1.43 17.74
N PHE A 154 -15.70 -2.62 18.22
CA PHE A 154 -15.82 -2.87 19.65
C PHE A 154 -14.65 -3.64 20.28
N VAL A 155 -13.80 -4.27 19.46
CA VAL A 155 -12.64 -5.03 19.96
C VAL A 155 -11.34 -4.40 19.48
N PHE A 156 -11.09 -4.38 18.18
CA PHE A 156 -9.78 -3.95 17.65
C PHE A 156 -9.50 -2.46 17.85
N ASN A 157 -10.44 -1.58 17.52
CA ASN A 157 -10.22 -0.13 17.70
C ASN A 157 -9.98 0.26 19.16
N PRO A 158 -10.75 -0.23 20.17
CA PRO A 158 -10.47 0.04 21.59
C PRO A 158 -9.10 -0.48 22.04
N ILE A 159 -8.73 -1.71 21.66
CA ILE A 159 -7.42 -2.29 22.01
C ILE A 159 -6.29 -1.42 21.42
N MET A 160 -6.37 -1.09 20.14
CA MET A 160 -5.37 -0.26 19.48
C MET A 160 -5.30 1.15 20.08
N ARG A 161 -6.45 1.73 20.45
CA ARG A 161 -6.47 3.02 21.12
C ARG A 161 -5.77 2.99 22.47
N LEU A 162 -5.98 1.94 23.27
CA LEU A 162 -5.31 1.76 24.55
C LEU A 162 -3.80 1.53 24.38
N ALA A 163 -3.40 0.75 23.37
CA ALA A 163 -2.00 0.42 23.11
C ALA A 163 -1.18 1.59 22.56
N CYS A 164 -1.76 2.39 21.66
CA CYS A 164 -1.03 3.40 20.89
C CYS A 164 -1.45 4.85 21.23
N GLY A 165 -2.47 5.05 22.07
CA GLY A 165 -3.01 6.39 22.39
C GLY A 165 -3.71 7.09 21.21
N PHE A 166 -3.82 6.45 20.04
CA PHE A 166 -4.41 7.02 18.84
C PHE A 166 -5.86 6.58 18.63
N GLY A 167 -6.72 7.51 18.24
CA GLY A 167 -8.17 7.28 18.06
C GLY A 167 -8.51 6.57 16.74
N TYR A 168 -8.11 5.31 16.57
CA TYR A 168 -8.45 4.52 15.39
C TYR A 168 -9.96 4.40 15.17
N THR A 169 -10.39 4.64 13.93
CA THR A 169 -11.76 4.37 13.47
C THR A 169 -11.84 3.07 12.65
N ASP A 170 -10.71 2.65 12.06
CA ASP A 170 -10.59 1.41 11.28
C ASP A 170 -9.16 0.86 11.34
N ALA A 171 -8.78 0.30 12.49
CA ALA A 171 -7.42 -0.22 12.71
C ALA A 171 -7.01 -1.35 11.76
N MET A 172 -7.99 -2.05 11.15
CA MET A 172 -7.77 -3.19 10.27
C MET A 172 -7.70 -2.84 8.78
N ASN A 173 -7.78 -1.55 8.42
CA ASN A 173 -7.64 -1.13 7.03
C ASN A 173 -6.18 -1.19 6.57
N GLY A 174 -5.92 -1.81 5.41
CA GLY A 174 -4.60 -1.91 4.79
C GLY A 174 -4.13 -0.61 4.12
N PHE A 175 -5.05 0.30 3.78
CA PHE A 175 -4.72 1.57 3.14
C PHE A 175 -4.09 2.55 4.14
N LYS A 176 -2.78 2.75 4.05
CA LYS A 176 -1.97 3.50 5.00
C LYS A 176 -0.97 4.39 4.28
N GLY A 177 -0.61 5.50 4.92
CA GLY A 177 0.50 6.35 4.47
C GLY A 177 1.52 6.50 5.60
N CYS A 178 2.81 6.46 5.25
CA CYS A 178 3.90 6.64 6.19
C CYS A 178 4.92 7.63 5.64
N SER A 179 5.40 8.57 6.46
CA SER A 179 6.54 9.41 6.12
C SER A 179 7.84 8.59 6.13
N ARG A 180 8.88 9.10 5.47
CA ARG A 180 10.22 8.52 5.55
C ARG A 180 10.73 8.48 6.98
N ALA A 181 10.48 9.54 7.75
CA ALA A 181 10.91 9.62 9.15
C ALA A 181 10.31 8.48 9.96
N PHE A 182 9.00 8.25 9.84
CA PHE A 182 8.30 7.14 10.52
C PHE A 182 8.84 5.76 10.10
N LEU A 183 9.21 5.58 8.83
CA LEU A 183 9.74 4.29 8.36
C LEU A 183 11.15 4.00 8.86
N LEU A 184 11.93 5.03 9.19
CA LEU A 184 13.30 4.89 9.70
C LEU A 184 13.33 4.73 11.22
N ASP A 185 12.40 5.34 11.94
CA ASP A 185 12.28 5.33 13.40
C ASP A 185 10.79 5.23 13.80
N PRO A 186 10.18 4.02 13.71
CA PRO A 186 8.76 3.79 13.92
C PRO A 186 8.36 3.77 15.41
#